data_3f0e3e02433473ff55ddc2b990dd15da
#
_entry.id   3f0e3e02433473ff55ddc2b990dd15da
#
_cell.length_a   1.000
_cell.length_b   1.000
_cell.length_c   1.000
_cell.angle_alpha   90.00
_cell.angle_beta   90.00
_cell.angle_gamma   90.00
#
_symmetry.space_group_name_H-M   'P 1'
#
loop_
_entity.id
_entity.type
_entity.pdbx_description
1 polymer ?
#
loop_
_entity_poly.entity_id
_entity_poly.type
_entity_poly.pdbx_seq_one_letter_code
_entity_poly.pdbx_strand_id
1 'polypeptide(L)'
;TFKDGSVYTGDMTNNKPNGKGRTQFVNGDVYEGFYLKGKRNGEGLLILADGEKYQGAWFNDQQHGRGTYYFLNNNRYEGLWYRNHKEGKGTMYYYNGDVYSGEWKADKRNGEGTYTYISGAYYKGHWVDDKKQGKGVFDWHDNSKYEGNWADNMRNGFGTFYYADGDV
;
A
#
# COMPACT_ATOMS: atom_id res chain seq x y z
N THR A 1 15.88 -23.92 16.83
CA THR A 1 15.49 -24.37 15.49
C THR A 1 14.12 -25.00 15.57
N PHE A 2 13.22 -24.57 14.69
CA PHE A 2 11.89 -25.16 14.59
C PHE A 2 11.89 -26.41 13.70
N LYS A 3 10.77 -27.15 13.73
CA LYS A 3 10.62 -28.40 12.95
C LYS A 3 10.80 -28.19 11.45
N ASP A 4 10.42 -27.01 10.93
CA ASP A 4 10.55 -26.69 9.51
C ASP A 4 11.97 -26.26 9.11
N GLY A 5 12.89 -26.18 10.08
CA GLY A 5 14.27 -25.74 9.84
C GLY A 5 14.50 -24.26 10.05
N SER A 6 13.48 -23.48 10.35
CA SER A 6 13.63 -22.04 10.68
C SER A 6 14.37 -21.90 12.02
N VAL A 7 15.15 -20.80 12.13
CA VAL A 7 15.95 -20.53 13.33
C VAL A 7 15.47 -19.23 13.98
N TYR A 8 15.06 -19.33 15.24
CA TYR A 8 14.65 -18.18 16.04
C TYR A 8 15.71 -17.85 17.08
N THR A 9 15.97 -16.57 17.26
CA THR A 9 16.86 -16.03 18.31
C THR A 9 16.16 -14.88 18.99
N GLY A 10 15.98 -14.95 20.29
CA GLY A 10 15.35 -13.86 21.05
C GLY A 10 14.57 -14.36 22.25
N ASP A 11 13.65 -13.53 22.71
CA ASP A 11 12.86 -13.78 23.90
C ASP A 11 11.86 -14.92 23.68
N MET A 12 11.68 -15.75 24.70
CA MET A 12 10.75 -16.88 24.66
C MET A 12 9.96 -16.97 25.95
N THR A 13 8.72 -17.43 25.84
CA THR A 13 7.86 -17.77 26.98
C THR A 13 7.13 -19.06 26.62
N ASN A 14 7.17 -20.03 27.55
CA ASN A 14 6.54 -21.35 27.34
C ASN A 14 6.95 -22.02 26.03
N ASN A 15 8.26 -21.97 25.72
CA ASN A 15 8.86 -22.55 24.52
C ASN A 15 8.37 -21.95 23.21
N LYS A 16 7.82 -20.73 23.24
CA LYS A 16 7.39 -20.00 22.05
C LYS A 16 8.03 -18.62 22.00
N PRO A 17 8.35 -18.12 20.81
CA PRO A 17 8.75 -16.72 20.66
C PRO A 17 7.73 -15.80 21.32
N ASN A 18 8.20 -14.91 22.17
CA ASN A 18 7.36 -13.97 22.89
C ASN A 18 8.23 -12.82 23.35
N GLY A 19 7.90 -11.60 22.90
CA GLY A 19 8.75 -10.43 23.07
C GLY A 19 9.58 -10.19 21.83
N LYS A 20 10.77 -9.63 21.95
CA LYS A 20 11.60 -9.23 20.81
C LYS A 20 12.47 -10.38 20.33
N GLY A 21 12.52 -10.59 19.02
CA GLY A 21 13.35 -11.65 18.45
C GLY A 21 13.54 -11.56 16.95
N ARG A 22 14.29 -12.53 16.43
CA ARG A 22 14.64 -12.63 15.02
C ARG A 22 14.45 -14.07 14.56
N THR A 23 13.74 -14.24 13.43
CA THR A 23 13.58 -15.55 12.79
C THR A 23 14.21 -15.52 11.41
N GLN A 24 15.04 -16.52 11.12
CA GLN A 24 15.49 -16.80 9.76
C GLN A 24 14.71 -17.99 9.25
N PHE A 25 13.87 -17.75 8.25
CA PHE A 25 13.01 -18.78 7.67
C PHE A 25 13.77 -19.64 6.68
N VAL A 26 13.30 -20.86 6.50
CA VAL A 26 13.91 -21.85 5.58
C VAL A 26 13.98 -21.31 4.15
N ASN A 27 12.98 -20.52 3.72
CA ASN A 27 12.93 -19.96 2.37
C ASN A 27 13.86 -18.78 2.15
N GLY A 28 14.58 -18.33 3.20
CA GLY A 28 15.48 -17.20 3.13
C GLY A 28 14.93 -15.89 3.64
N ASP A 29 13.64 -15.81 3.98
CA ASP A 29 13.06 -14.63 4.60
C ASP A 29 13.64 -14.44 6.01
N VAL A 30 13.69 -13.18 6.47
CA VAL A 30 14.13 -12.82 7.83
C VAL A 30 13.11 -11.88 8.44
N TYR A 31 12.65 -12.20 9.64
CA TYR A 31 11.83 -11.29 10.43
C TYR A 31 12.59 -10.85 11.68
N GLU A 32 12.52 -9.57 11.99
CA GLU A 32 13.12 -9.01 13.20
C GLU A 32 12.12 -8.06 13.84
N GLY A 33 11.65 -8.39 15.04
CA GLY A 33 10.63 -7.59 15.70
C GLY A 33 9.97 -8.32 16.85
N PHE A 34 8.73 -7.92 17.13
CA PHE A 34 8.01 -8.44 18.27
C PHE A 34 7.17 -9.67 17.93
N TYR A 35 7.05 -10.54 18.93
CA TYR A 35 6.27 -11.76 18.89
C TYR A 35 5.31 -11.81 20.08
N LEU A 36 4.18 -12.46 19.88
CA LEU A 36 3.26 -12.81 20.96
C LEU A 36 2.80 -14.25 20.75
N LYS A 37 3.08 -15.11 21.73
CA LYS A 37 2.66 -16.52 21.72
C LYS A 37 3.03 -17.23 20.41
N GLY A 38 4.24 -17.00 19.93
CA GLY A 38 4.76 -17.63 18.73
C GLY A 38 4.43 -16.97 17.42
N LYS A 39 3.66 -15.88 17.42
CA LYS A 39 3.23 -15.18 16.21
C LYS A 39 3.79 -13.76 16.17
N ARG A 40 4.10 -13.28 14.98
CA ARG A 40 4.54 -11.90 14.80
C ARG A 40 3.42 -10.98 15.22
N ASN A 41 3.73 -10.06 16.10
CA ASN A 41 2.72 -9.18 16.72
C ASN A 41 3.41 -7.93 17.27
N GLY A 42 2.90 -6.74 16.91
CA GLY A 42 3.54 -5.48 17.24
C GLY A 42 4.41 -5.00 16.10
N GLU A 43 5.44 -4.23 16.38
CA GLU A 43 6.33 -3.71 15.33
C GLU A 43 7.36 -4.73 14.88
N GLY A 44 7.58 -4.81 13.57
CA GLY A 44 8.58 -5.71 13.03
C GLY A 44 8.96 -5.43 11.60
N LEU A 45 10.16 -5.87 11.23
CA LEU A 45 10.72 -5.77 9.88
C LEU A 45 10.82 -7.17 9.28
N LEU A 46 10.17 -7.36 8.14
CA LEU A 46 10.28 -8.58 7.35
C LEU A 46 11.08 -8.26 6.09
N ILE A 47 12.16 -9.01 5.86
CA ILE A 47 12.94 -8.94 4.64
C ILE A 47 12.73 -10.25 3.90
N LEU A 48 12.12 -10.19 2.72
CA LEU A 48 11.88 -11.37 1.91
C LEU A 48 13.18 -11.81 1.21
N ALA A 49 13.25 -13.09 0.87
CA ALA A 49 14.42 -13.66 0.21
C ALA A 49 14.75 -12.94 -1.11
N ASP A 50 13.73 -12.40 -1.79
CA ASP A 50 13.91 -11.66 -3.05
C ASP A 50 14.35 -10.20 -2.84
N GLY A 51 14.39 -9.72 -1.59
CA GLY A 51 14.80 -8.36 -1.26
C GLY A 51 13.67 -7.38 -0.97
N GLU A 52 12.42 -7.73 -1.20
CA GLU A 52 11.29 -6.89 -0.76
C GLU A 52 11.26 -6.80 0.76
N LYS A 53 10.70 -5.72 1.28
CA LYS A 53 10.66 -5.48 2.73
C LYS A 53 9.32 -4.94 3.16
N TYR A 54 8.88 -5.35 4.35
CA TYR A 54 7.79 -4.71 5.07
C TYR A 54 8.27 -4.27 6.43
N GLN A 55 8.03 -3.03 6.81
CA GLN A 55 8.33 -2.49 8.13
C GLN A 55 7.09 -1.85 8.72
N GLY A 56 6.61 -2.38 9.83
CA GLY A 56 5.44 -1.82 10.47
C GLY A 56 4.76 -2.77 11.43
N ALA A 57 3.47 -2.56 11.60
CA ALA A 57 2.68 -3.28 12.57
C ALA A 57 2.27 -4.66 12.07
N TRP A 58 2.23 -5.60 13.01
CA TRP A 58 1.85 -7.00 12.82
C TRP A 58 0.79 -7.37 13.83
N PHE A 59 -0.13 -8.22 13.43
CA PHE A 59 -1.09 -8.83 14.32
C PHE A 59 -1.35 -10.26 13.87
N ASN A 60 -1.19 -11.19 14.80
CA ASN A 60 -1.51 -12.58 14.57
C ASN A 60 -0.84 -13.14 13.30
N ASP A 61 0.46 -12.83 13.17
CA ASP A 61 1.32 -13.30 12.07
C ASP A 61 1.03 -12.64 10.71
N GLN A 62 0.22 -11.60 10.69
CA GLN A 62 -0.15 -10.89 9.47
C GLN A 62 0.20 -9.40 9.56
N GLN A 63 0.55 -8.82 8.42
CA GLN A 63 0.67 -7.37 8.30
C GLN A 63 -0.69 -6.75 8.61
N HIS A 64 -0.73 -5.85 9.58
CA HIS A 64 -2.00 -5.34 10.08
C HIS A 64 -1.76 -4.04 10.83
N GLY A 65 -2.47 -2.98 10.46
CA GLY A 65 -2.23 -1.66 11.00
C GLY A 65 -1.35 -0.84 10.07
N ARG A 66 -0.56 0.08 10.60
CA ARG A 66 0.27 0.96 9.77
C ARG A 66 1.61 0.29 9.42
N GLY A 67 1.97 0.35 8.16
CA GLY A 67 3.25 -0.18 7.72
C GLY A 67 3.67 0.29 6.34
N THR A 68 4.96 0.13 6.04
CA THR A 68 5.57 0.50 4.77
C THR A 68 6.10 -0.74 4.07
N TYR A 69 5.72 -0.91 2.80
CA TYR A 69 6.20 -2.01 1.97
C TYR A 69 7.09 -1.46 0.85
N TYR A 70 8.26 -2.07 0.69
CA TYR A 70 9.24 -1.71 -0.34
C TYR A 70 9.27 -2.82 -1.38
N PHE A 71 8.79 -2.52 -2.59
CA PHE A 71 8.73 -3.48 -3.70
C PHE A 71 10.07 -3.54 -4.45
N LEU A 72 10.31 -4.65 -5.14
CA LEU A 72 11.54 -4.82 -5.94
C LEU A 72 11.68 -3.77 -7.05
N ASN A 73 10.57 -3.31 -7.61
CA ASN A 73 10.59 -2.32 -8.68
C ASN A 73 10.78 -0.88 -8.18
N ASN A 74 11.12 -0.71 -6.90
CA ASN A 74 11.26 0.57 -6.22
C ASN A 74 9.95 1.32 -5.97
N ASN A 75 8.81 0.67 -6.14
CA ASN A 75 7.56 1.19 -5.59
C ASN A 75 7.60 1.11 -4.06
N ARG A 76 6.91 2.02 -3.40
CA ARG A 76 6.81 2.03 -1.93
C ARG A 76 5.38 2.37 -1.54
N TYR A 77 4.77 1.55 -0.69
CA TYR A 77 3.46 1.83 -0.11
C TYR A 77 3.63 2.20 1.37
N GLU A 78 3.02 3.30 1.78
CA GLU A 78 2.96 3.72 3.18
C GLU A 78 1.51 3.90 3.59
N GLY A 79 1.03 3.09 4.52
CA GLY A 79 -0.35 3.23 4.95
C GLY A 79 -0.87 2.07 5.76
N LEU A 80 -2.18 1.88 5.69
CA LEU A 80 -2.88 0.88 6.49
C LEU A 80 -2.92 -0.47 5.79
N TRP A 81 -2.86 -1.50 6.62
CA TRP A 81 -2.89 -2.90 6.21
C TRP A 81 -3.96 -3.64 7.00
N TYR A 82 -4.57 -4.60 6.38
CA TYR A 82 -5.50 -5.52 7.01
C TYR A 82 -5.25 -6.92 6.47
N ARG A 83 -4.82 -7.82 7.36
CA ARG A 83 -4.57 -9.24 7.04
C ARG A 83 -3.76 -9.41 5.74
N ASN A 84 -2.57 -8.80 5.71
CA ASN A 84 -1.63 -8.85 4.59
C ASN A 84 -2.05 -8.12 3.33
N HIS A 85 -3.13 -7.35 3.36
CA HIS A 85 -3.61 -6.57 2.22
C HIS A 85 -3.58 -5.08 2.50
N LYS A 86 -3.28 -4.27 1.47
CA LYS A 86 -3.48 -2.82 1.56
C LYS A 86 -4.98 -2.57 1.70
N GLU A 87 -5.34 -1.89 2.77
CA GLU A 87 -6.75 -1.68 3.13
C GLU A 87 -6.86 -0.36 3.88
N GLY A 88 -7.85 0.48 3.53
CA GLY A 88 -8.01 1.78 4.16
C GLY A 88 -7.11 2.81 3.50
N LYS A 89 -6.70 3.85 4.24
CA LYS A 89 -5.92 4.95 3.67
C LYS A 89 -4.45 4.59 3.54
N GLY A 90 -3.87 4.96 2.40
CA GLY A 90 -2.46 4.76 2.15
C GLY A 90 -1.96 5.47 0.90
N THR A 91 -0.65 5.63 0.82
CA THR A 91 0.02 6.31 -0.28
C THR A 91 0.98 5.36 -0.97
N MET A 92 0.84 5.24 -2.29
CA MET A 92 1.77 4.50 -3.13
C MET A 92 2.67 5.48 -3.87
N TYR A 93 3.96 5.32 -3.68
CA TYR A 93 4.98 6.06 -4.43
C TYR A 93 5.49 5.13 -5.52
N TYR A 94 5.17 5.43 -6.77
CA TYR A 94 5.58 4.61 -7.91
C TYR A 94 7.01 4.95 -8.35
N TYR A 95 7.69 3.98 -8.92
CA TYR A 95 9.10 4.14 -9.33
C TYR A 95 9.28 5.25 -10.38
N ASN A 96 8.24 5.55 -11.16
CA ASN A 96 8.29 6.57 -12.21
C ASN A 96 8.04 7.99 -11.69
N GLY A 97 7.81 8.14 -10.37
CA GLY A 97 7.53 9.43 -9.75
C GLY A 97 6.07 9.76 -9.55
N ASP A 98 5.15 8.93 -10.06
CA ASP A 98 3.72 9.08 -9.79
C ASP A 98 3.42 8.75 -8.33
N VAL A 99 2.35 9.33 -7.80
CA VAL A 99 1.91 9.10 -6.42
C VAL A 99 0.40 8.93 -6.39
N TYR A 100 -0.08 7.85 -5.76
CA TYR A 100 -1.48 7.72 -5.40
C TYR A 100 -1.64 7.87 -3.89
N SER A 101 -2.56 8.73 -3.47
CA SER A 101 -2.90 8.88 -2.05
C SER A 101 -4.41 8.79 -1.89
N GLY A 102 -4.87 7.80 -1.13
CA GLY A 102 -6.31 7.62 -0.93
C GLY A 102 -6.65 6.27 -0.33
N GLU A 103 -7.84 5.80 -0.66
CA GLU A 103 -8.39 4.58 -0.10
C GLU A 103 -8.02 3.35 -0.92
N TRP A 104 -7.85 2.23 -0.21
CA TRP A 104 -7.47 0.94 -0.75
C TRP A 104 -8.42 -0.13 -0.23
N LYS A 105 -8.65 -1.14 -1.02
CA LYS A 105 -9.40 -2.32 -0.62
C LYS A 105 -8.83 -3.54 -1.31
N ALA A 106 -8.43 -4.54 -0.52
CA ALA A 106 -7.88 -5.80 -1.04
C ALA A 106 -6.78 -5.55 -2.09
N ASP A 107 -5.80 -4.69 -1.75
CA ASP A 107 -4.64 -4.33 -2.56
C ASP A 107 -4.93 -3.47 -3.80
N LYS A 108 -6.16 -3.01 -3.96
CA LYS A 108 -6.56 -2.17 -5.11
C LYS A 108 -7.02 -0.80 -4.66
N ARG A 109 -6.76 0.21 -5.49
CA ARG A 109 -7.31 1.55 -5.26
C ARG A 109 -8.82 1.46 -5.36
N ASN A 110 -9.50 1.88 -4.31
CA ASN A 110 -10.95 1.74 -4.23
C ASN A 110 -11.49 2.75 -3.24
N GLY A 111 -12.46 3.56 -3.64
CA GLY A 111 -12.98 4.66 -2.85
C GLY A 111 -12.42 5.99 -3.33
N GLU A 112 -12.29 6.97 -2.44
CA GLU A 112 -11.77 8.29 -2.81
C GLU A 112 -10.25 8.31 -2.82
N GLY A 113 -9.65 8.92 -3.84
CA GLY A 113 -8.21 9.02 -3.93
C GLY A 113 -7.74 9.96 -5.02
N THR A 114 -6.48 10.41 -4.87
CA THR A 114 -5.81 11.30 -5.81
C THR A 114 -4.60 10.61 -6.39
N TYR A 115 -4.56 10.52 -7.71
CA TYR A 115 -3.40 10.04 -8.46
C TYR A 115 -2.71 11.23 -9.09
N THR A 116 -1.46 11.48 -8.69
CA THR A 116 -0.66 12.60 -9.19
C THR A 116 0.44 12.05 -10.08
N TYR A 117 0.44 12.49 -11.34
CA TYR A 117 1.47 12.12 -12.30
C TYR A 117 2.72 12.97 -12.07
N ILE A 118 3.87 12.44 -12.48
CA ILE A 118 5.13 13.18 -12.35
C ILE A 118 5.09 14.54 -13.05
N SER A 119 4.27 14.67 -14.09
CA SER A 119 4.07 15.92 -14.82
C SER A 119 3.38 17.02 -14.00
N GLY A 120 2.77 16.63 -12.88
CA GLY A 120 1.93 17.53 -12.07
C GLY A 120 0.44 17.40 -12.36
N ALA A 121 0.06 16.77 -13.47
CA ALA A 121 -1.34 16.44 -13.72
C ALA A 121 -1.86 15.52 -12.62
N TYR A 122 -3.15 15.58 -12.31
CA TYR A 122 -3.71 14.69 -11.32
C TYR A 122 -5.17 14.33 -11.61
N TYR A 123 -5.58 13.17 -11.13
CA TYR A 123 -6.97 12.78 -11.01
C TYR A 123 -7.34 12.73 -9.54
N LYS A 124 -8.43 13.38 -9.18
CA LYS A 124 -8.98 13.32 -7.82
C LYS A 124 -10.44 12.92 -7.89
N GLY A 125 -10.77 11.78 -7.31
CA GLY A 125 -12.14 11.32 -7.33
C GLY A 125 -12.28 9.86 -6.91
N HIS A 126 -13.30 9.22 -7.44
CA HIS A 126 -13.69 7.88 -7.05
C HIS A 126 -12.97 6.81 -7.88
N TRP A 127 -12.64 5.71 -7.21
CA TRP A 127 -11.94 4.56 -7.78
C TRP A 127 -12.69 3.28 -7.45
N VAL A 128 -12.69 2.35 -8.36
CA VAL A 128 -13.17 0.98 -8.13
C VAL A 128 -12.20 0.02 -8.80
N ASP A 129 -11.63 -0.91 -8.02
CA ASP A 129 -10.73 -1.95 -8.50
C ASP A 129 -9.64 -1.42 -9.44
N ASP A 130 -8.88 -0.41 -8.96
CA ASP A 130 -7.77 0.24 -9.66
C ASP A 130 -8.18 1.10 -10.86
N LYS A 131 -9.46 1.37 -11.05
CA LYS A 131 -9.95 2.16 -12.18
C LYS A 131 -10.68 3.40 -11.70
N LYS A 132 -10.50 4.50 -12.43
CA LYS A 132 -11.31 5.71 -12.23
C LYS A 132 -12.75 5.37 -12.57
N GLN A 133 -13.65 5.63 -11.63
CA GLN A 133 -15.05 5.25 -11.75
C GLN A 133 -15.90 6.26 -10.98
N GLY A 134 -17.06 6.63 -11.53
CA GLY A 134 -17.92 7.60 -10.87
C GLY A 134 -17.45 9.03 -11.06
N LYS A 135 -17.66 9.88 -10.06
CA LYS A 135 -17.31 11.30 -10.17
C LYS A 135 -15.84 11.57 -9.86
N GLY A 136 -15.22 12.41 -10.68
CA GLY A 136 -13.85 12.81 -10.47
C GLY A 136 -13.43 14.00 -11.32
N VAL A 137 -12.31 14.60 -10.93
CA VAL A 137 -11.70 15.73 -11.61
C VAL A 137 -10.35 15.29 -12.15
N PHE A 138 -10.11 15.54 -13.43
CA PHE A 138 -8.78 15.40 -14.02
C PHE A 138 -8.25 16.79 -14.35
N ASP A 139 -7.13 17.15 -13.78
CA ASP A 139 -6.45 18.43 -13.99
C ASP A 139 -5.15 18.14 -14.74
N TRP A 140 -5.01 18.74 -15.96
CA TRP A 140 -3.83 18.48 -16.81
C TRP A 140 -2.63 19.31 -16.44
N HIS A 141 -2.76 20.20 -15.42
CA HIS A 141 -1.66 21.07 -14.98
C HIS A 141 -1.22 22.08 -16.07
N ASP A 142 -2.11 22.39 -16.99
CA ASP A 142 -1.92 23.36 -18.06
C ASP A 142 -3.05 24.41 -18.08
N ASN A 143 -3.73 24.55 -16.94
CA ASN A 143 -4.92 25.36 -16.72
C ASN A 143 -6.21 24.78 -17.34
N SER A 144 -6.17 23.55 -17.84
CA SER A 144 -7.38 22.85 -18.27
C SER A 144 -7.72 21.72 -17.30
N LYS A 145 -9.02 21.42 -17.19
CA LYS A 145 -9.49 20.33 -16.35
C LYS A 145 -10.83 19.78 -16.85
N TYR A 146 -11.13 18.55 -16.48
CA TYR A 146 -12.41 17.94 -16.67
C TYR A 146 -13.01 17.56 -15.33
N GLU A 147 -14.27 17.92 -15.11
CA GLU A 147 -15.05 17.54 -13.93
C GLU A 147 -16.27 16.77 -14.38
N GLY A 148 -16.42 15.53 -13.98
CA GLY A 148 -17.57 14.76 -14.38
C GLY A 148 -17.45 13.28 -14.08
N ASN A 149 -18.15 12.50 -14.88
CA ASN A 149 -18.26 11.07 -14.67
C ASN A 149 -17.16 10.29 -15.42
N TRP A 150 -16.79 9.17 -14.85
CA TRP A 150 -15.75 8.27 -15.33
C TRP A 150 -16.25 6.84 -15.29
N ALA A 151 -15.83 6.04 -16.23
CA ALA A 151 -16.06 4.60 -16.24
C ALA A 151 -14.85 3.92 -16.88
N ASP A 152 -14.30 2.91 -16.22
CA ASP A 152 -13.16 2.12 -16.69
C ASP A 152 -11.99 3.00 -17.17
N ASN A 153 -11.59 3.98 -16.34
CA ASN A 153 -10.49 4.92 -16.58
C ASN A 153 -10.77 5.97 -17.68
N MET A 154 -11.97 6.00 -18.24
CA MET A 154 -12.31 6.93 -19.30
C MET A 154 -13.42 7.87 -18.88
N ARG A 155 -13.41 9.09 -19.41
CA ARG A 155 -14.53 10.02 -19.25
C ARG A 155 -15.79 9.37 -19.82
N ASN A 156 -16.89 9.45 -19.08
CA ASN A 156 -18.12 8.80 -19.45
C ASN A 156 -19.32 9.61 -18.95
N GLY A 157 -20.39 9.69 -19.73
CA GLY A 157 -21.59 10.41 -19.34
C GLY A 157 -21.37 11.92 -19.31
N PHE A 158 -22.00 12.60 -18.34
CA PHE A 158 -21.99 14.05 -18.25
C PHE A 158 -20.77 14.55 -17.50
N GLY A 159 -20.23 15.68 -17.97
CA GLY A 159 -19.14 16.37 -17.32
C GLY A 159 -18.91 17.73 -17.95
N THR A 160 -18.06 18.55 -17.29
CA THR A 160 -17.69 19.88 -17.74
C THR A 160 -16.20 19.92 -17.99
N PHE A 161 -15.83 20.39 -19.18
CA PHE A 161 -14.44 20.61 -19.53
C PHE A 161 -14.12 22.09 -19.44
N TYR A 162 -13.12 22.44 -18.65
CA TYR A 162 -12.63 23.79 -18.48
C TYR A 162 -11.36 23.95 -19.30
N TYR A 163 -11.39 24.82 -20.31
CA TYR A 163 -10.24 25.03 -21.18
C TYR A 163 -9.23 26.02 -20.59
N ALA A 164 -8.00 25.92 -21.05
CA ALA A 164 -6.90 26.78 -20.55
C ALA A 164 -7.14 28.25 -20.79
N ASP A 165 -7.95 28.61 -21.81
CA ASP A 165 -8.30 30.01 -22.13
C ASP A 165 -9.49 30.55 -21.33
N GLY A 166 -10.04 29.75 -20.43
CA GLY A 166 -11.19 30.13 -19.62
C GLY A 166 -12.54 29.73 -20.19
N ASP A 167 -12.59 29.08 -21.34
CA ASP A 167 -13.84 28.54 -21.90
C ASP A 167 -14.30 27.30 -21.11
N VAL A 168 -15.59 27.03 -21.18
CA VAL A 168 -16.24 25.93 -20.46
C VAL A 168 -17.00 25.04 -21.42
#